data_ff071dafd2013c9eeb7b0c0906067daf
#
_entry.id   ff071dafd2013c9eeb7b0c0906067daf
#
_cell.length_a   1.000
_cell.length_b   1.000
_cell.length_c   1.000
_cell.angle_alpha   90.00
_cell.angle_beta   90.00
_cell.angle_gamma   90.00
#
_symmetry.space_group_name_H-M   'P 1'
#
loop_
_entity.id
_entity.type
_entity.pdbx_description
1 polymer ?
#
loop_
_entity_poly.entity_id
_entity_poly.type
_entity_poly.pdbx_seq_one_letter_code
_entity_poly.pdbx_strand_id
1 'polypeptide(L)'
;MISQPRVRVIASIICSCALLFILRSVTSKAGEMTSTLLIGGSKLDVTIEAGELKVSQAELLQWVKSAAEAVGAYYGRYPVPHVQLRIIPINGSGVKHGQTFGYDGGLIKIRVGKETEARQLANDWMLTHEMVHLSFPSMADEHHWIEEGIAVYVEPIARIQAKQMSAEQMWADLARDMPKGEPQEGDRGIDHTHTWGRTYWGGALFCFVADVEIRRRTENKKGLQDALRGILTAGGDITRDWELGEAFKVGDRATGTTVLGDLYAKWKDAPVQVDLGALWKELGVTPDGKNVRLADDAPLAAVRRAITAPEGSKLASLQRGLPAVVFAGRSVGTSSPRL
;
A
#
# COMPACT_ATOMS: atom_id res chain seq x y z
N MET A 1 45.03 6.82 47.80
CA MET A 1 44.19 7.55 46.84
C MET A 1 43.62 6.54 45.85
N ILE A 2 42.39 6.06 46.09
CA ILE A 2 41.75 5.02 45.31
C ILE A 2 40.75 5.70 44.37
N SER A 3 41.01 5.56 43.07
CA SER A 3 40.15 6.11 41.99
C SER A 3 38.97 5.19 41.77
N GLN A 4 37.74 5.70 41.91
CA GLN A 4 36.47 4.99 41.58
C GLN A 4 36.14 5.09 40.08
N PRO A 5 35.60 4.06 39.45
CA PRO A 5 35.18 4.11 38.06
C PRO A 5 33.81 4.81 37.94
N ARG A 6 33.72 5.77 37.01
CA ARG A 6 32.48 6.46 36.64
C ARG A 6 31.61 5.55 35.79
N VAL A 7 30.45 5.17 36.33
CA VAL A 7 29.36 4.52 35.57
C VAL A 7 28.72 5.60 34.65
N ARG A 8 28.83 5.42 33.33
CA ARG A 8 28.07 6.22 32.37
C ARG A 8 26.66 5.61 32.21
N VAL A 9 25.67 6.31 32.73
CA VAL A 9 24.26 6.07 32.46
C VAL A 9 23.98 6.56 31.04
N ILE A 10 23.67 5.66 30.11
CA ILE A 10 23.16 6.00 28.78
C ILE A 10 21.66 6.22 28.94
N ALA A 11 21.26 7.48 28.96
CA ALA A 11 19.83 7.83 28.88
C ALA A 11 19.33 7.63 27.45
N SER A 12 18.49 6.61 27.26
CA SER A 12 17.75 6.42 26.03
C SER A 12 16.72 7.54 25.89
N ILE A 13 16.99 8.48 25.00
CA ILE A 13 16.03 9.52 24.60
C ILE A 13 15.01 8.84 23.70
N ILE A 14 13.84 8.52 24.24
CA ILE A 14 12.65 8.17 23.46
C ILE A 14 12.20 9.49 22.79
N CYS A 15 12.51 9.63 21.51
CA CYS A 15 12.03 10.74 20.71
C CYS A 15 10.54 10.52 20.41
N SER A 16 9.66 11.01 21.28
CA SER A 16 8.24 11.17 20.98
C SER A 16 8.12 12.27 19.95
N CYS A 17 7.96 11.91 18.66
CA CYS A 17 7.55 12.85 17.63
C CYS A 17 6.14 13.35 17.93
N ALA A 18 6.03 14.43 18.69
CA ALA A 18 4.81 15.21 18.81
C ALA A 18 4.51 15.85 17.45
N LEU A 19 3.49 15.36 16.73
CA LEU A 19 2.98 16.01 15.53
C LEU A 19 2.42 17.40 15.91
N LEU A 20 3.12 18.44 15.50
CA LEU A 20 2.62 19.82 15.61
C LEU A 20 1.53 20.01 14.53
N PHE A 21 0.28 20.06 14.95
CA PHE A 21 -0.82 20.49 14.09
C PHE A 21 -0.82 22.00 13.97
N ILE A 22 -0.47 22.53 12.80
CA ILE A 22 -0.72 23.92 12.46
C ILE A 22 -2.00 23.95 11.62
N LEU A 23 -3.17 24.13 12.27
CA LEU A 23 -4.41 24.48 11.58
C LEU A 23 -4.33 25.98 11.23
N ARG A 24 -4.06 26.29 9.97
CA ARG A 24 -4.36 27.60 9.39
C ARG A 24 -5.63 27.48 8.54
N SER A 25 -6.74 27.98 9.04
CA SER A 25 -7.96 28.17 8.24
C SER A 25 -7.84 29.48 7.49
N VAL A 26 -7.82 29.43 6.16
CA VAL A 26 -7.91 30.61 5.29
C VAL A 26 -9.24 30.48 4.52
N THR A 27 -10.20 31.35 4.80
CA THR A 27 -11.47 31.41 4.05
C THR A 27 -11.23 32.14 2.74
N SER A 28 -11.35 31.45 1.58
CA SER A 28 -11.07 32.03 0.28
C SER A 28 -12.27 32.25 -0.64
N LYS A 29 -13.40 31.62 -0.39
CA LYS A 29 -14.72 31.93 -1.02
C LYS A 29 -15.82 31.74 0.03
N ALA A 30 -16.94 32.44 -0.10
CA ALA A 30 -18.07 32.26 0.83
C ALA A 30 -18.50 30.77 0.84
N GLY A 31 -18.32 30.11 2.01
CA GLY A 31 -18.67 28.70 2.22
C GLY A 31 -17.59 27.66 1.88
N GLU A 32 -16.42 28.04 1.38
CA GLU A 32 -15.28 27.12 1.15
C GLU A 32 -14.37 27.10 2.37
N MET A 33 -13.97 25.89 2.82
CA MET A 33 -13.04 25.71 3.94
C MET A 33 -11.75 25.06 3.47
N THR A 34 -10.61 25.62 3.88
CA THR A 34 -9.29 25.09 3.57
C THR A 34 -8.54 24.70 4.85
N SER A 35 -7.77 23.63 4.77
CA SER A 35 -6.93 23.14 5.86
C SER A 35 -5.66 22.53 5.28
N THR A 36 -4.56 22.59 6.02
CA THR A 36 -3.31 21.93 5.64
C THR A 36 -2.99 20.84 6.65
N LEU A 37 -2.73 19.63 6.15
CA LEU A 37 -2.21 18.50 6.92
C LEU A 37 -0.75 18.26 6.56
N LEU A 38 0.08 17.95 7.56
CA LEU A 38 1.47 17.51 7.36
C LEU A 38 1.55 16.02 7.69
N ILE A 39 1.89 15.20 6.72
CA ILE A 39 1.91 13.73 6.86
C ILE A 39 3.19 13.20 6.22
N GLY A 40 4.04 12.56 7.04
CA GLY A 40 5.28 11.95 6.55
C GLY A 40 6.23 12.92 5.85
N GLY A 41 6.20 14.22 6.21
CA GLY A 41 6.99 15.28 5.59
C GLY A 41 6.34 15.92 4.36
N SER A 42 5.20 15.41 3.91
CA SER A 42 4.44 15.96 2.78
C SER A 42 3.32 16.89 3.25
N LYS A 43 2.98 17.86 2.40
CA LYS A 43 1.93 18.85 2.62
C LYS A 43 0.68 18.47 1.84
N LEU A 44 -0.44 18.30 2.54
CA LEU A 44 -1.77 18.08 1.93
C LEU A 44 -2.64 19.30 2.19
N ASP A 45 -2.92 20.07 1.14
CA ASP A 45 -3.86 21.18 1.19
C ASP A 45 -5.27 20.67 0.85
N VAL A 46 -6.10 20.60 1.88
CA VAL A 46 -7.47 20.07 1.78
C VAL A 46 -8.45 21.24 1.64
N THR A 47 -9.16 21.27 0.54
CA THR A 47 -10.24 22.22 0.29
C THR A 47 -11.59 21.47 0.34
N ILE A 48 -12.47 21.89 1.23
CA ILE A 48 -13.87 21.45 1.25
C ILE A 48 -14.66 22.53 0.52
N GLU A 49 -15.22 22.19 -0.66
CA GLU A 49 -15.98 23.14 -1.48
C GLU A 49 -17.28 23.54 -0.78
N ALA A 50 -17.85 24.67 -1.22
CA ALA A 50 -19.09 25.18 -0.67
C ALA A 50 -20.24 24.15 -0.78
N GLY A 51 -20.90 23.89 0.31
CA GLY A 51 -22.01 22.95 0.44
C GLY A 51 -22.17 22.45 1.85
N GLU A 52 -23.39 22.07 2.21
CA GLU A 52 -23.64 21.45 3.52
C GLU A 52 -23.27 19.98 3.49
N LEU A 53 -22.55 19.52 4.50
CA LEU A 53 -22.24 18.10 4.74
C LEU A 53 -22.70 17.75 6.16
N LYS A 54 -23.32 16.58 6.32
CA LYS A 54 -23.72 16.05 7.62
C LYS A 54 -22.53 15.76 8.54
N VAL A 55 -21.40 15.32 7.93
CA VAL A 55 -20.13 15.10 8.63
C VAL A 55 -19.44 16.44 8.89
N SER A 56 -18.80 16.54 10.05
CA SER A 56 -18.03 17.71 10.43
C SER A 56 -16.70 17.81 9.65
N GLN A 57 -16.13 19.01 9.59
CA GLN A 57 -14.78 19.23 9.04
C GLN A 57 -13.73 18.34 9.74
N ALA A 58 -13.82 18.17 11.06
CA ALA A 58 -12.89 17.35 11.81
C ALA A 58 -12.94 15.87 11.38
N GLU A 59 -14.14 15.32 11.14
CA GLU A 59 -14.32 13.96 10.65
C GLU A 59 -13.76 13.79 9.22
N LEU A 60 -13.96 14.78 8.35
CA LEU A 60 -13.38 14.78 7.00
C LEU A 60 -11.84 14.81 7.04
N LEU A 61 -11.26 15.68 7.87
CA LEU A 61 -9.80 15.77 8.00
C LEU A 61 -9.21 14.50 8.63
N GLN A 62 -9.91 13.87 9.58
CA GLN A 62 -9.49 12.58 10.13
C GLN A 62 -9.53 11.46 9.08
N TRP A 63 -10.55 11.42 8.23
CA TRP A 63 -10.64 10.50 7.10
C TRP A 63 -9.50 10.69 6.11
N VAL A 64 -9.22 11.94 5.70
CA VAL A 64 -8.08 12.27 4.83
C VAL A 64 -6.75 11.81 5.45
N LYS A 65 -6.56 12.11 6.74
CA LYS A 65 -5.37 11.69 7.48
C LYS A 65 -5.23 10.17 7.48
N SER A 66 -6.30 9.43 7.77
CA SER A 66 -6.28 7.97 7.82
C SER A 66 -5.89 7.36 6.47
N ALA A 67 -6.45 7.85 5.36
CA ALA A 67 -6.10 7.38 4.01
C ALA A 67 -4.62 7.65 3.69
N ALA A 68 -4.13 8.86 4.00
CA ALA A 68 -2.74 9.22 3.75
C ALA A 68 -1.74 8.42 4.63
N GLU A 69 -2.10 8.12 5.88
CA GLU A 69 -1.29 7.27 6.77
C GLU A 69 -1.21 5.84 6.24
N ALA A 70 -2.30 5.29 5.66
CA ALA A 70 -2.31 3.97 5.06
C ALA A 70 -1.33 3.89 3.87
N VAL A 71 -1.39 4.85 2.96
CA VAL A 71 -0.46 4.93 1.82
C VAL A 71 0.98 5.11 2.30
N GLY A 72 1.20 6.00 3.27
CA GLY A 72 2.52 6.20 3.88
C GLY A 72 3.08 4.92 4.53
N ALA A 73 2.25 4.13 5.19
CA ALA A 73 2.64 2.85 5.80
C ALA A 73 3.09 1.83 4.73
N TYR A 74 2.36 1.74 3.61
CA TYR A 74 2.71 0.83 2.52
C TYR A 74 3.99 1.25 1.81
N TYR A 75 4.15 2.51 1.45
CA TYR A 75 5.30 3.00 0.69
C TYR A 75 6.52 3.37 1.54
N GLY A 76 6.39 3.43 2.88
CA GLY A 76 7.45 3.87 3.80
C GLY A 76 7.64 5.39 3.85
N ARG A 77 6.94 6.13 2.98
CA ARG A 77 6.83 7.59 2.93
C ARG A 77 5.55 7.97 2.19
N TYR A 78 5.10 9.20 2.32
CA TYR A 78 4.04 9.70 1.44
C TYR A 78 4.62 9.93 0.02
N PRO A 79 3.88 9.60 -1.06
CA PRO A 79 4.47 9.49 -2.40
C PRO A 79 5.05 10.80 -2.96
N VAL A 80 4.33 11.90 -2.82
CA VAL A 80 4.69 13.21 -3.37
C VAL A 80 4.81 14.26 -2.27
N PRO A 81 5.62 15.32 -2.44
CA PRO A 81 5.84 16.34 -1.40
C PRO A 81 4.63 17.23 -1.15
N HIS A 82 3.76 17.38 -2.14
CA HIS A 82 2.58 18.25 -2.08
C HIS A 82 1.38 17.63 -2.77
N VAL A 83 0.20 17.74 -2.16
CA VAL A 83 -1.10 17.33 -2.74
C VAL A 83 -2.13 18.42 -2.50
N GLN A 84 -2.91 18.73 -3.52
CA GLN A 84 -4.15 19.46 -3.44
C GLN A 84 -5.30 18.44 -3.41
N LEU A 85 -6.07 18.40 -2.33
CA LEU A 85 -7.26 17.56 -2.21
C LEU A 85 -8.52 18.42 -2.18
N ARG A 86 -9.43 18.20 -3.12
CA ARG A 86 -10.73 18.87 -3.18
C ARG A 86 -11.85 17.91 -2.84
N ILE A 87 -12.56 18.19 -1.75
CA ILE A 87 -13.76 17.47 -1.32
C ILE A 87 -14.97 18.23 -1.86
N ILE A 88 -15.74 17.59 -2.72
CA ILE A 88 -16.85 18.19 -3.46
C ILE A 88 -18.17 17.63 -2.92
N PRO A 89 -18.97 18.42 -2.20
CA PRO A 89 -20.29 18.00 -1.73
C PRO A 89 -21.25 17.72 -2.89
N ILE A 90 -21.89 16.56 -2.91
CA ILE A 90 -22.92 16.18 -3.88
C ILE A 90 -24.15 15.65 -3.17
N ASN A 91 -25.26 15.51 -3.88
CA ASN A 91 -26.46 14.89 -3.31
C ASN A 91 -26.24 13.40 -3.02
N GLY A 92 -26.90 12.89 -1.97
CA GLY A 92 -26.83 11.50 -1.55
C GLY A 92 -25.87 11.25 -0.39
N SER A 93 -25.42 10.01 -0.22
CA SER A 93 -24.63 9.54 0.92
C SER A 93 -23.42 8.70 0.47
N GLY A 94 -22.34 8.72 1.22
CA GLY A 94 -21.08 8.00 0.97
C GLY A 94 -20.19 8.72 -0.03
N VAL A 95 -18.98 8.17 -0.23
CA VAL A 95 -18.02 8.61 -1.25
C VAL A 95 -18.43 8.00 -2.59
N LYS A 96 -18.50 8.79 -3.65
CA LYS A 96 -19.13 8.38 -4.91
C LYS A 96 -18.18 8.34 -6.11
N HIS A 97 -17.17 9.17 -6.12
CA HIS A 97 -16.26 9.29 -7.26
C HIS A 97 -15.00 9.99 -6.81
N GLY A 98 -13.85 9.44 -7.20
CA GLY A 98 -12.53 10.01 -7.05
C GLY A 98 -11.86 10.19 -8.41
N GLN A 99 -10.91 11.09 -8.49
CA GLN A 99 -10.02 11.29 -9.64
C GLN A 99 -8.71 11.88 -9.14
N THR A 100 -7.59 11.33 -9.63
CA THR A 100 -6.25 11.78 -9.30
C THR A 100 -5.50 12.24 -10.55
N PHE A 101 -4.75 13.32 -10.43
CA PHE A 101 -3.99 13.95 -11.51
C PHE A 101 -2.60 14.34 -11.02
N GLY A 102 -1.59 14.24 -11.89
CA GLY A 102 -0.20 14.62 -11.63
C GLY A 102 0.11 16.10 -11.78
N TYR A 103 -0.83 17.00 -11.41
CA TYR A 103 -0.63 18.43 -11.55
C TYR A 103 -0.06 19.04 -10.27
N ASP A 104 1.05 19.78 -10.39
CA ASP A 104 1.64 20.59 -9.33
C ASP A 104 1.87 19.78 -8.01
N GLY A 105 2.43 18.57 -8.16
CA GLY A 105 2.63 17.59 -7.10
C GLY A 105 1.59 16.48 -7.11
N GLY A 106 0.34 16.80 -7.00
CA GLY A 106 -0.79 15.89 -7.07
C GLY A 106 -2.10 16.63 -6.80
N LEU A 107 -3.11 16.37 -7.61
CA LEU A 107 -4.47 16.89 -7.43
C LEU A 107 -5.45 15.75 -7.32
N ILE A 108 -6.13 15.64 -6.18
CA ILE A 108 -7.21 14.68 -5.96
C ILE A 108 -8.54 15.44 -5.88
N LYS A 109 -9.53 15.02 -6.66
CA LYS A 109 -10.92 15.47 -6.54
C LYS A 109 -11.77 14.31 -6.09
N ILE A 110 -12.51 14.49 -4.98
CA ILE A 110 -13.35 13.44 -4.43
C ILE A 110 -14.75 13.96 -4.10
N ARG A 111 -15.77 13.23 -4.51
CA ARG A 111 -17.16 13.60 -4.32
C ARG A 111 -17.77 12.88 -3.14
N VAL A 112 -18.30 13.65 -2.18
CA VAL A 112 -18.87 13.15 -0.93
C VAL A 112 -20.34 13.55 -0.85
N GLY A 113 -21.20 12.58 -0.61
CA GLY A 113 -22.64 12.82 -0.44
C GLY A 113 -22.92 13.68 0.80
N LYS A 114 -23.87 14.64 0.68
CA LYS A 114 -24.23 15.56 1.76
C LYS A 114 -24.74 14.84 3.01
N GLU A 115 -25.40 13.69 2.83
CA GLU A 115 -25.94 12.86 3.91
C GLU A 115 -24.95 11.80 4.43
N THR A 116 -23.69 11.89 4.08
CA THR A 116 -22.65 10.94 4.53
C THR A 116 -22.47 10.99 6.03
N GLU A 117 -22.35 9.81 6.65
CA GLU A 117 -22.08 9.65 8.07
C GLU A 117 -20.60 9.26 8.30
N ALA A 118 -20.07 9.57 9.48
CA ALA A 118 -18.69 9.28 9.86
C ALA A 118 -18.29 7.81 9.66
N ARG A 119 -19.20 6.85 9.95
CA ARG A 119 -18.98 5.42 9.72
C ARG A 119 -18.76 5.06 8.24
N GLN A 120 -19.36 5.81 7.32
CA GLN A 120 -19.21 5.58 5.88
C GLN A 120 -17.84 6.08 5.39
N LEU A 121 -17.31 7.15 5.99
CA LEU A 121 -15.95 7.61 5.74
C LEU A 121 -14.93 6.62 6.35
N ALA A 122 -15.17 6.09 7.55
CA ALA A 122 -14.30 5.11 8.19
C ALA A 122 -14.16 3.81 7.38
N ASN A 123 -15.21 3.43 6.65
CA ASN A 123 -15.23 2.25 5.78
C ASN A 123 -14.89 2.56 4.31
N ASP A 124 -14.60 3.82 3.98
CA ASP A 124 -14.29 4.21 2.61
C ASP A 124 -12.94 3.63 2.17
N TRP A 125 -12.91 3.16 0.95
CA TRP A 125 -11.73 2.67 0.26
C TRP A 125 -11.22 3.65 -0.80
N MET A 126 -12.14 4.47 -1.36
CA MET A 126 -11.88 5.25 -2.57
C MET A 126 -10.79 6.30 -2.38
N LEU A 127 -10.78 7.00 -1.24
CA LEU A 127 -9.75 8.01 -1.02
C LEU A 127 -8.34 7.38 -0.91
N THR A 128 -8.23 6.20 -0.28
CA THR A 128 -6.95 5.49 -0.22
C THR A 128 -6.52 5.03 -1.62
N HIS A 129 -7.44 4.52 -2.44
CA HIS A 129 -7.23 4.16 -3.84
C HIS A 129 -6.70 5.37 -4.65
N GLU A 130 -7.37 6.52 -4.56
CA GLU A 130 -6.93 7.75 -5.22
C GLU A 130 -5.53 8.20 -4.76
N MET A 131 -5.22 8.05 -3.48
CA MET A 131 -3.90 8.38 -2.97
C MET A 131 -2.81 7.39 -3.40
N VAL A 132 -3.15 6.13 -3.70
CA VAL A 132 -2.20 5.16 -4.25
C VAL A 132 -1.72 5.57 -5.63
N HIS A 133 -2.58 6.14 -6.49
CA HIS A 133 -2.18 6.66 -7.80
C HIS A 133 -1.01 7.64 -7.73
N LEU A 134 -0.87 8.40 -6.64
CA LEU A 134 0.26 9.33 -6.47
C LEU A 134 1.62 8.64 -6.46
N SER A 135 1.69 7.34 -6.24
CA SER A 135 2.91 6.58 -5.99
C SER A 135 3.50 5.87 -7.21
N PHE A 136 2.89 6.05 -8.37
CA PHE A 136 3.33 5.43 -9.62
C PHE A 136 3.39 6.49 -10.73
N PRO A 137 4.35 6.38 -11.67
CA PRO A 137 4.45 7.35 -12.75
C PRO A 137 3.23 7.27 -13.67
N SER A 138 2.91 8.39 -14.31
CA SER A 138 1.86 8.47 -15.31
C SER A 138 2.23 7.66 -16.53
N MET A 139 1.30 6.87 -17.04
CA MET A 139 1.48 5.95 -18.15
C MET A 139 0.71 6.42 -19.40
N ALA A 140 1.07 5.89 -20.56
CA ALA A 140 0.26 6.00 -21.76
C ALA A 140 -1.11 5.32 -21.56
N ASP A 141 -2.14 5.80 -22.24
CA ASP A 141 -3.54 5.34 -22.06
C ASP A 141 -3.72 3.82 -22.20
N GLU A 142 -2.92 3.17 -23.06
CA GLU A 142 -2.93 1.72 -23.25
C GLU A 142 -2.48 0.96 -22.00
N HIS A 143 -1.72 1.61 -21.13
CA HIS A 143 -1.20 1.05 -19.87
C HIS A 143 -1.98 1.51 -18.64
N HIS A 144 -3.11 2.18 -18.80
CA HIS A 144 -3.95 2.62 -17.67
C HIS A 144 -4.37 1.46 -16.73
N TRP A 145 -4.40 0.24 -17.25
CA TRP A 145 -4.68 -0.97 -16.47
C TRP A 145 -3.69 -1.21 -15.31
N ILE A 146 -2.41 -0.80 -15.44
CA ILE A 146 -1.44 -1.00 -14.35
C ILE A 146 -1.62 0.06 -13.26
N GLU A 147 -1.97 1.30 -13.61
CA GLU A 147 -2.25 2.35 -12.63
C GLU A 147 -3.46 1.97 -11.77
N GLU A 148 -4.56 1.55 -12.39
CA GLU A 148 -5.75 1.07 -11.70
C GLU A 148 -5.50 -0.25 -10.96
N GLY A 149 -4.79 -1.17 -11.59
CA GLY A 149 -4.45 -2.46 -11.00
C GLY A 149 -3.62 -2.34 -9.73
N ILE A 150 -2.63 -1.45 -9.71
CA ILE A 150 -1.86 -1.13 -8.51
C ILE A 150 -2.78 -0.54 -7.44
N ALA A 151 -3.64 0.41 -7.80
CA ALA A 151 -4.52 1.07 -6.85
C ALA A 151 -5.52 0.07 -6.23
N VAL A 152 -6.15 -0.81 -7.03
CA VAL A 152 -7.06 -1.87 -6.55
C VAL A 152 -6.35 -2.89 -5.66
N TYR A 153 -5.13 -3.30 -6.01
CA TYR A 153 -4.41 -4.31 -5.25
C TYR A 153 -3.79 -3.77 -3.96
N VAL A 154 -3.21 -2.57 -4.01
CA VAL A 154 -2.45 -1.97 -2.90
C VAL A 154 -3.36 -1.36 -1.84
N GLU A 155 -4.48 -0.75 -2.23
CA GLU A 155 -5.41 -0.06 -1.32
C GLU A 155 -5.75 -0.91 -0.09
N PRO A 156 -6.28 -2.13 -0.21
CA PRO A 156 -6.64 -2.93 0.96
C PRO A 156 -5.42 -3.36 1.78
N ILE A 157 -4.28 -3.65 1.15
CA ILE A 157 -3.04 -3.99 1.84
C ILE A 157 -2.55 -2.81 2.69
N ALA A 158 -2.56 -1.60 2.14
CA ALA A 158 -2.18 -0.38 2.83
C ALA A 158 -3.07 -0.15 4.07
N ARG A 159 -4.38 -0.32 3.94
CA ARG A 159 -5.33 -0.22 5.05
C ARG A 159 -5.11 -1.28 6.13
N ILE A 160 -4.78 -2.51 5.75
CA ILE A 160 -4.44 -3.57 6.73
C ILE A 160 -3.17 -3.20 7.48
N GLN A 161 -2.12 -2.75 6.78
CA GLN A 161 -0.85 -2.35 7.40
C GLN A 161 -1.04 -1.16 8.35
N ALA A 162 -2.01 -0.28 8.07
CA ALA A 162 -2.44 0.82 8.93
C ALA A 162 -3.49 0.41 10.00
N LYS A 163 -3.86 -0.88 10.10
CA LYS A 163 -4.85 -1.43 11.05
C LYS A 163 -6.27 -0.87 10.87
N GLN A 164 -6.64 -0.52 9.65
CA GLN A 164 -7.97 0.01 9.29
C GLN A 164 -8.90 -1.06 8.70
N MET A 165 -8.35 -2.21 8.34
CA MET A 165 -9.05 -3.33 7.73
C MET A 165 -8.44 -4.66 8.20
N SER A 166 -9.21 -5.74 8.23
CA SER A 166 -8.68 -7.07 8.52
C SER A 166 -8.16 -7.77 7.26
N ALA A 167 -7.19 -8.66 7.44
CA ALA A 167 -6.67 -9.46 6.33
C ALA A 167 -7.74 -10.42 5.78
N GLU A 168 -8.58 -10.98 6.63
CA GLU A 168 -9.67 -11.87 6.25
C GLU A 168 -10.64 -11.19 5.30
N GLN A 169 -11.00 -9.91 5.58
CA GLN A 169 -11.88 -9.14 4.70
C GLN A 169 -11.24 -8.94 3.32
N MET A 170 -9.98 -8.56 3.25
CA MET A 170 -9.27 -8.42 1.97
C MET A 170 -9.24 -9.73 1.19
N TRP A 171 -8.89 -10.85 1.84
CA TRP A 171 -8.83 -12.14 1.15
C TRP A 171 -10.22 -12.59 0.66
N ALA A 172 -11.29 -12.28 1.41
CA ALA A 172 -12.66 -12.53 0.98
C ALA A 172 -13.03 -11.70 -0.27
N ASP A 173 -12.69 -10.42 -0.26
CA ASP A 173 -12.95 -9.51 -1.38
C ASP A 173 -12.15 -9.90 -2.62
N LEU A 174 -10.85 -10.23 -2.48
CA LEU A 174 -10.01 -10.68 -3.58
C LEU A 174 -10.51 -12.02 -4.17
N ALA A 175 -10.87 -12.98 -3.32
CA ALA A 175 -11.38 -14.28 -3.80
C ALA A 175 -12.69 -14.14 -4.57
N ARG A 176 -13.57 -13.19 -4.18
CA ARG A 176 -14.84 -12.91 -4.86
C ARG A 176 -14.63 -12.14 -6.17
N ASP A 177 -13.75 -11.16 -6.19
CA ASP A 177 -13.73 -10.15 -7.24
C ASP A 177 -12.60 -10.34 -8.27
N MET A 178 -11.48 -10.99 -7.89
CA MET A 178 -10.35 -11.27 -8.78
C MET A 178 -10.73 -11.98 -10.10
N PRO A 179 -11.73 -12.92 -10.13
CA PRO A 179 -12.19 -13.52 -11.36
C PRO A 179 -12.74 -12.55 -12.40
N LYS A 180 -13.13 -11.32 -12.00
CA LYS A 180 -13.58 -10.26 -12.94
C LYS A 180 -12.44 -9.79 -13.84
N GLY A 181 -11.19 -9.99 -13.43
CA GLY A 181 -9.99 -9.64 -14.17
C GLY A 181 -9.52 -10.68 -15.18
N GLU A 182 -10.10 -11.88 -15.17
CA GLU A 182 -9.75 -12.93 -16.12
C GLU A 182 -10.14 -12.55 -17.55
N PRO A 183 -9.37 -12.99 -18.57
CA PRO A 183 -9.72 -12.79 -19.97
C PRO A 183 -11.11 -13.33 -20.30
N GLN A 184 -11.86 -12.59 -21.08
CA GLN A 184 -13.15 -12.98 -21.63
C GLN A 184 -13.03 -13.23 -23.14
N GLU A 185 -14.08 -13.74 -23.77
CA GLU A 185 -14.12 -13.89 -25.23
C GLU A 185 -13.80 -12.57 -25.93
N GLY A 186 -12.89 -12.62 -26.90
CA GLY A 186 -12.40 -11.44 -27.63
C GLY A 186 -11.28 -10.66 -26.94
N ASP A 187 -10.77 -11.11 -25.79
CA ASP A 187 -9.59 -10.53 -25.15
C ASP A 187 -8.34 -10.68 -26.06
N ARG A 188 -7.57 -9.62 -26.20
CA ARG A 188 -6.38 -9.56 -27.05
C ARG A 188 -5.09 -9.28 -26.28
N GLY A 189 -5.11 -9.44 -24.97
CA GLY A 189 -4.06 -9.06 -24.07
C GLY A 189 -4.38 -7.77 -23.31
N ILE A 190 -3.64 -7.54 -22.23
CA ILE A 190 -4.00 -6.52 -21.25
C ILE A 190 -3.83 -5.09 -21.78
N ASP A 191 -2.89 -4.87 -22.73
CA ASP A 191 -2.68 -3.57 -23.40
C ASP A 191 -3.74 -3.28 -24.47
N HIS A 192 -4.52 -4.29 -24.89
CA HIS A 192 -5.44 -4.17 -26.02
C HIS A 192 -6.90 -4.42 -25.64
N THR A 193 -7.19 -4.63 -24.35
CA THR A 193 -8.54 -4.94 -23.85
C THR A 193 -8.89 -4.04 -22.68
N HIS A 194 -9.60 -2.94 -22.97
CA HIS A 194 -9.91 -1.86 -22.04
C HIS A 194 -11.32 -1.97 -21.42
N THR A 195 -11.80 -3.18 -21.15
CA THR A 195 -13.03 -3.34 -20.38
C THR A 195 -12.80 -2.99 -18.91
N TRP A 196 -13.84 -2.55 -18.19
CA TRP A 196 -13.72 -2.25 -16.76
C TRP A 196 -13.08 -3.41 -15.97
N GLY A 197 -13.54 -4.63 -16.22
CA GLY A 197 -12.98 -5.83 -15.56
C GLY A 197 -11.49 -6.01 -15.82
N ARG A 198 -11.06 -5.87 -17.09
CA ARG A 198 -9.64 -6.04 -17.44
C ARG A 198 -8.78 -4.89 -16.96
N THR A 199 -9.27 -3.66 -17.00
CA THR A 199 -8.52 -2.49 -16.51
C THR A 199 -8.28 -2.59 -15.01
N TYR A 200 -9.33 -2.70 -14.21
CA TYR A 200 -9.24 -2.69 -12.75
C TYR A 200 -8.78 -4.02 -12.18
N TRP A 201 -9.55 -5.07 -12.43
CA TRP A 201 -9.28 -6.39 -11.84
C TRP A 201 -8.24 -7.20 -12.61
N GLY A 202 -8.09 -7.00 -13.92
CA GLY A 202 -7.00 -7.60 -14.69
C GLY A 202 -5.66 -7.03 -14.29
N GLY A 203 -5.58 -5.72 -14.07
CA GLY A 203 -4.41 -5.07 -13.51
C GLY A 203 -4.10 -5.52 -12.07
N ALA A 204 -5.14 -5.64 -11.22
CA ALA A 204 -4.98 -6.17 -9.86
C ALA A 204 -4.54 -7.65 -9.87
N LEU A 205 -5.06 -8.46 -10.79
CA LEU A 205 -4.65 -9.85 -10.99
C LEU A 205 -3.18 -9.95 -11.40
N PHE A 206 -2.72 -9.09 -12.31
CA PHE A 206 -1.31 -8.97 -12.67
C PHE A 206 -0.46 -8.66 -11.43
N CYS A 207 -0.84 -7.66 -10.64
CA CYS A 207 -0.15 -7.26 -9.41
C CYS A 207 -0.09 -8.41 -8.38
N PHE A 208 -1.21 -9.12 -8.20
CA PHE A 208 -1.30 -10.26 -7.30
C PHE A 208 -0.39 -11.42 -7.70
N VAL A 209 -0.43 -11.80 -8.99
CA VAL A 209 0.45 -12.85 -9.53
C VAL A 209 1.91 -12.44 -9.41
N ALA A 210 2.23 -11.17 -9.71
CA ALA A 210 3.59 -10.63 -9.57
C ALA A 210 4.07 -10.69 -8.11
N ASP A 211 3.24 -10.29 -7.13
CA ASP A 211 3.62 -10.33 -5.71
C ASP A 211 3.90 -11.76 -5.24
N VAL A 212 3.02 -12.71 -5.58
CA VAL A 212 3.22 -14.13 -5.24
C VAL A 212 4.50 -14.67 -5.89
N GLU A 213 4.73 -14.38 -7.17
CA GLU A 213 5.90 -14.91 -7.90
C GLU A 213 7.22 -14.29 -7.43
N ILE A 214 7.25 -12.98 -7.16
CA ILE A 214 8.42 -12.33 -6.54
C ILE A 214 8.74 -13.00 -5.20
N ARG A 215 7.74 -13.22 -4.37
CA ARG A 215 7.91 -13.88 -3.05
C ARG A 215 8.40 -15.31 -3.18
N ARG A 216 7.90 -16.06 -4.16
CA ARG A 216 8.40 -17.42 -4.45
C ARG A 216 9.89 -17.41 -4.82
N ARG A 217 10.28 -16.57 -5.79
CA ARG A 217 11.68 -16.48 -6.27
C ARG A 217 12.65 -15.93 -5.24
N THR A 218 12.17 -15.15 -4.30
CA THR A 218 13.01 -14.51 -3.26
C THR A 218 12.90 -15.20 -1.89
N GLU A 219 12.30 -16.37 -1.80
CA GLU A 219 12.04 -17.05 -0.52
C GLU A 219 11.31 -16.12 0.47
N ASN A 220 10.33 -15.39 -0.04
CA ASN A 220 9.52 -14.41 0.70
C ASN A 220 10.29 -13.21 1.29
N LYS A 221 11.52 -12.95 0.82
CA LYS A 221 12.35 -11.80 1.27
C LYS A 221 11.91 -10.50 0.62
N LYS A 222 11.36 -10.58 -0.60
CA LYS A 222 10.86 -9.44 -1.40
C LYS A 222 9.44 -9.72 -1.88
N GLY A 223 8.69 -8.66 -2.17
CA GLY A 223 7.35 -8.71 -2.75
C GLY A 223 7.11 -7.52 -3.67
N LEU A 224 5.90 -7.39 -4.21
CA LEU A 224 5.51 -6.27 -5.06
C LEU A 224 5.70 -4.92 -4.34
N GLN A 225 5.48 -4.87 -3.03
CA GLN A 225 5.72 -3.67 -2.22
C GLN A 225 7.17 -3.16 -2.35
N ASP A 226 8.17 -4.06 -2.41
CA ASP A 226 9.57 -3.69 -2.59
C ASP A 226 9.82 -3.14 -4.00
N ALA A 227 9.18 -3.72 -5.03
CA ALA A 227 9.25 -3.23 -6.41
C ALA A 227 8.68 -1.81 -6.53
N LEU A 228 7.47 -1.59 -6.00
CA LEU A 228 6.79 -0.29 -6.05
C LEU A 228 7.54 0.79 -5.24
N ARG A 229 8.10 0.44 -4.09
CA ARG A 229 8.98 1.33 -3.32
C ARG A 229 10.26 1.67 -4.09
N GLY A 230 10.81 0.71 -4.83
CA GLY A 230 11.96 0.92 -5.70
C GLY A 230 11.67 1.91 -6.82
N ILE A 231 10.52 1.78 -7.48
CA ILE A 231 10.04 2.70 -8.51
C ILE A 231 9.87 4.11 -7.93
N LEU A 232 9.16 4.23 -6.81
CA LEU A 232 8.95 5.51 -6.14
C LEU A 232 10.27 6.15 -5.67
N THR A 233 11.24 5.36 -5.19
CA THR A 233 12.57 5.84 -4.77
C THR A 233 13.40 6.34 -5.95
N ALA A 234 13.22 5.75 -7.13
CA ALA A 234 13.84 6.19 -8.38
C ALA A 234 13.19 7.45 -8.98
N GLY A 235 12.17 8.02 -8.31
CA GLY A 235 11.47 9.23 -8.75
C GLY A 235 10.24 8.96 -9.61
N GLY A 236 9.77 7.70 -9.69
CA GLY A 236 8.56 7.30 -10.40
C GLY A 236 7.32 7.55 -9.56
N ASP A 237 6.84 8.79 -9.53
CA ASP A 237 5.56 9.19 -8.97
C ASP A 237 4.65 9.83 -10.04
N ILE A 238 3.41 10.13 -9.73
CA ILE A 238 2.41 10.62 -10.68
C ILE A 238 2.81 11.90 -11.42
N THR A 239 3.81 12.64 -10.94
CA THR A 239 4.28 13.88 -11.57
C THR A 239 5.25 13.63 -12.75
N ARG A 240 5.52 12.37 -13.05
CA ARG A 240 6.47 11.93 -14.08
C ARG A 240 5.80 10.99 -15.07
N ASP A 241 6.07 11.20 -16.34
CA ASP A 241 5.69 10.27 -17.40
C ASP A 241 6.84 9.29 -17.64
N TRP A 242 6.57 7.99 -17.51
CA TRP A 242 7.53 6.93 -17.79
C TRP A 242 6.97 5.92 -18.79
N GLU A 243 7.84 5.25 -19.49
CA GLU A 243 7.49 4.04 -20.23
C GLU A 243 7.30 2.86 -19.26
N LEU A 244 6.23 2.08 -19.44
CA LEU A 244 5.90 0.97 -18.53
C LEU A 244 7.06 -0.03 -18.42
N GLY A 245 7.71 -0.35 -19.55
CA GLY A 245 8.86 -1.25 -19.56
C GLY A 245 10.05 -0.74 -18.71
N GLU A 246 10.23 0.58 -18.60
CA GLU A 246 11.25 1.16 -17.73
C GLU A 246 10.83 1.09 -16.25
N ALA A 247 9.58 1.39 -15.93
CA ALA A 247 9.06 1.22 -14.58
C ALA A 247 9.24 -0.23 -14.07
N PHE A 248 8.92 -1.22 -14.91
CA PHE A 248 9.09 -2.62 -14.56
C PHE A 248 10.55 -3.04 -14.39
N LYS A 249 11.47 -2.55 -15.23
CA LYS A 249 12.92 -2.77 -15.04
C LYS A 249 13.42 -2.21 -13.70
N VAL A 250 12.91 -1.04 -13.28
CA VAL A 250 13.26 -0.47 -11.97
C VAL A 250 12.74 -1.35 -10.84
N GLY A 251 11.48 -1.78 -10.91
CA GLY A 251 10.87 -2.68 -9.93
C GLY A 251 11.57 -4.05 -9.84
N ASP A 252 11.92 -4.63 -10.98
CA ASP A 252 12.67 -5.89 -11.06
C ASP A 252 14.07 -5.76 -10.44
N ARG A 253 14.78 -4.67 -10.70
CA ARG A 253 16.07 -4.38 -10.02
C ARG A 253 15.91 -4.28 -8.51
N ALA A 254 14.83 -3.63 -8.02
CA ALA A 254 14.58 -3.47 -6.58
C ALA A 254 14.29 -4.79 -5.86
N THR A 255 13.73 -5.76 -6.56
CA THR A 255 13.44 -7.10 -6.01
C THR A 255 14.56 -8.11 -6.29
N GLY A 256 15.45 -7.82 -7.24
CA GLY A 256 16.47 -8.77 -7.74
C GLY A 256 15.85 -9.89 -8.58
N THR A 257 14.69 -9.63 -9.21
CA THR A 257 14.00 -10.60 -10.08
C THR A 257 13.75 -10.01 -11.47
N THR A 258 13.10 -10.77 -12.37
CA THR A 258 12.63 -10.33 -13.69
C THR A 258 11.13 -10.50 -13.83
N VAL A 259 10.42 -10.63 -12.69
CA VAL A 259 9.01 -11.06 -12.66
C VAL A 259 8.09 -10.08 -13.39
N LEU A 260 8.25 -8.77 -13.15
CA LEU A 260 7.39 -7.76 -13.77
C LEU A 260 7.54 -7.76 -15.29
N GLY A 261 8.77 -7.73 -15.76
CA GLY A 261 9.07 -7.78 -17.19
C GLY A 261 8.62 -9.09 -17.85
N ASP A 262 8.87 -10.25 -17.21
CA ASP A 262 8.48 -11.57 -17.72
C ASP A 262 6.95 -11.73 -17.82
N LEU A 263 6.21 -11.27 -16.81
CA LEU A 263 4.74 -11.31 -16.82
C LEU A 263 4.18 -10.37 -17.87
N TYR A 264 4.68 -9.14 -17.93
CA TYR A 264 4.23 -8.17 -18.92
C TYR A 264 4.44 -8.69 -20.35
N ALA A 265 5.62 -9.23 -20.66
CA ALA A 265 5.89 -9.80 -21.98
C ALA A 265 4.90 -10.91 -22.39
N LYS A 266 4.33 -11.64 -21.41
CA LYS A 266 3.32 -12.69 -21.66
C LYS A 266 1.90 -12.14 -21.78
N TRP A 267 1.57 -11.09 -21.01
CA TRP A 267 0.19 -10.64 -20.84
C TRP A 267 -0.23 -9.52 -21.80
N LYS A 268 0.73 -8.70 -22.26
CA LYS A 268 0.45 -7.48 -23.04
C LYS A 268 -0.33 -7.75 -24.34
N ASP A 269 0.05 -8.79 -25.11
CA ASP A 269 -0.50 -9.08 -26.44
C ASP A 269 -1.30 -10.38 -26.52
N ALA A 270 -1.58 -11.04 -25.38
CA ALA A 270 -2.29 -12.31 -25.37
C ALA A 270 -3.16 -12.46 -24.11
N PRO A 271 -4.34 -13.13 -24.24
CA PRO A 271 -5.15 -13.48 -23.09
C PRO A 271 -4.47 -14.59 -22.27
N VAL A 272 -4.06 -14.26 -21.04
CA VAL A 272 -3.44 -15.20 -20.11
C VAL A 272 -4.42 -15.53 -19.00
N GLN A 273 -4.86 -16.78 -18.96
CA GLN A 273 -5.72 -17.31 -17.91
C GLN A 273 -4.88 -17.68 -16.69
N VAL A 274 -5.33 -17.30 -15.50
CA VAL A 274 -4.69 -17.69 -14.24
C VAL A 274 -5.52 -18.77 -13.56
N ASP A 275 -4.90 -19.87 -13.15
CA ASP A 275 -5.58 -20.85 -12.30
C ASP A 275 -5.73 -20.31 -10.87
N LEU A 276 -6.72 -19.43 -10.70
CA LEU A 276 -7.04 -18.84 -9.39
C LEU A 276 -7.40 -19.91 -8.36
N GLY A 277 -8.04 -21.02 -8.78
CA GLY A 277 -8.40 -22.10 -7.87
C GLY A 277 -7.17 -22.79 -7.26
N ALA A 278 -6.19 -23.11 -8.09
CA ALA A 278 -4.90 -23.64 -7.60
C ALA A 278 -4.15 -22.62 -6.73
N LEU A 279 -4.14 -21.34 -7.13
CA LEU A 279 -3.44 -20.29 -6.40
C LEU A 279 -4.05 -20.05 -5.01
N TRP A 280 -5.40 -20.00 -4.90
CA TRP A 280 -6.08 -19.89 -3.61
C TRP A 280 -5.77 -21.10 -2.70
N LYS A 281 -5.78 -22.30 -3.26
CA LYS A 281 -5.44 -23.52 -2.51
C LYS A 281 -4.02 -23.48 -1.96
N GLU A 282 -3.04 -23.07 -2.78
CA GLU A 282 -1.65 -22.93 -2.33
C GLU A 282 -1.47 -21.86 -1.26
N LEU A 283 -2.20 -20.76 -1.35
CA LEU A 283 -2.19 -19.69 -0.34
C LEU A 283 -3.00 -20.07 0.92
N GLY A 284 -3.77 -21.15 0.87
CA GLY A 284 -4.66 -21.56 1.96
C GLY A 284 -5.86 -20.64 2.13
N VAL A 285 -6.40 -20.10 1.04
CA VAL A 285 -7.60 -19.26 1.01
C VAL A 285 -8.75 -20.08 0.49
N THR A 286 -9.77 -20.30 1.31
CA THR A 286 -10.99 -21.05 0.93
C THR A 286 -12.20 -20.12 1.09
N PRO A 287 -12.90 -19.73 0.00
CA PRO A 287 -14.14 -18.96 0.09
C PRO A 287 -15.19 -19.68 0.93
N ASP A 288 -15.89 -18.92 1.80
CA ASP A 288 -16.96 -19.40 2.67
C ASP A 288 -18.08 -18.36 2.74
N GLY A 289 -18.94 -18.38 1.75
CA GLY A 289 -20.00 -17.37 1.56
C GLY A 289 -19.42 -15.98 1.30
N LYS A 290 -19.65 -15.05 2.24
CA LYS A 290 -19.08 -13.69 2.20
C LYS A 290 -17.72 -13.59 2.90
N ASN A 291 -17.25 -14.67 3.53
CA ASN A 291 -16.01 -14.74 4.29
C ASN A 291 -15.02 -15.67 3.60
N VAL A 292 -13.87 -15.87 4.25
CA VAL A 292 -12.87 -16.87 3.88
C VAL A 292 -12.44 -17.66 5.11
N ARG A 293 -12.03 -18.91 4.89
CA ARG A 293 -11.22 -19.66 5.84
C ARG A 293 -9.77 -19.61 5.38
N LEU A 294 -8.86 -19.34 6.32
CA LEU A 294 -7.43 -19.22 6.07
C LEU A 294 -6.70 -20.40 6.73
N ALA A 295 -6.09 -21.25 5.91
CA ALA A 295 -5.30 -22.40 6.38
C ALA A 295 -3.82 -22.02 6.51
N ASP A 296 -3.26 -22.18 7.70
CA ASP A 296 -1.85 -21.81 7.98
C ASP A 296 -0.84 -22.91 7.64
N ASP A 297 -1.31 -24.11 7.35
CA ASP A 297 -0.52 -25.26 6.88
C ASP A 297 -0.41 -25.36 5.35
N ALA A 298 -1.04 -24.45 4.61
CA ALA A 298 -0.96 -24.39 3.16
C ALA A 298 0.46 -24.04 2.67
N PRO A 299 0.90 -24.55 1.49
CA PRO A 299 2.26 -24.37 1.00
C PRO A 299 2.75 -22.92 0.95
N LEU A 300 1.88 -21.98 0.59
CA LEU A 300 2.16 -20.54 0.50
C LEU A 300 1.47 -19.72 1.60
N ALA A 301 1.08 -20.33 2.72
CA ALA A 301 0.50 -19.59 3.84
C ALA A 301 1.43 -18.49 4.38
N ALA A 302 2.75 -18.73 4.36
CA ALA A 302 3.74 -17.72 4.73
C ALA A 302 3.76 -16.54 3.75
N VAL A 303 3.57 -16.77 2.44
CA VAL A 303 3.44 -15.73 1.42
C VAL A 303 2.16 -14.93 1.65
N ARG A 304 1.02 -15.60 1.85
CA ARG A 304 -0.25 -14.95 2.19
C ARG A 304 -0.11 -13.98 3.37
N ARG A 305 0.48 -14.43 4.47
CA ARG A 305 0.70 -13.60 5.66
C ARG A 305 1.63 -12.42 5.38
N ALA A 306 2.69 -12.64 4.60
CA ALA A 306 3.67 -11.61 4.31
C ALA A 306 3.15 -10.51 3.38
N ILE A 307 2.17 -10.79 2.51
CA ILE A 307 1.50 -9.79 1.67
C ILE A 307 0.86 -8.70 2.53
N THR A 308 0.18 -9.08 3.60
CA THR A 308 -0.56 -8.15 4.48
C THR A 308 0.23 -7.70 5.71
N ALA A 309 1.41 -8.25 5.95
CA ALA A 309 2.19 -7.96 7.15
C ALA A 309 2.71 -6.53 7.19
N PRO A 310 2.57 -5.79 8.30
CA PRO A 310 3.26 -4.53 8.51
C PRO A 310 4.79 -4.71 8.46
N GLU A 311 5.51 -3.68 8.02
CA GLU A 311 6.97 -3.75 7.80
C GLU A 311 7.77 -4.23 9.04
N GLY A 312 7.43 -3.75 10.23
CA GLY A 312 8.10 -4.16 11.48
C GLY A 312 7.95 -5.63 11.86
N SER A 313 6.95 -6.34 11.35
CA SER A 313 6.73 -7.75 11.62
C SER A 313 7.63 -8.66 10.76
N LYS A 314 8.12 -8.19 9.60
CA LYS A 314 9.04 -8.93 8.72
C LYS A 314 10.40 -9.16 9.41
N LEU A 315 10.94 -8.16 10.10
CA LEU A 315 12.20 -8.26 10.86
C LEU A 315 12.08 -9.24 12.05
N ALA A 316 10.96 -9.24 12.75
CA ALA A 316 10.73 -10.13 13.90
C ALA A 316 10.55 -11.60 13.50
N SER A 317 10.07 -11.89 12.29
CA SER A 317 9.95 -13.26 11.78
C SER A 317 11.29 -13.83 11.30
N LEU A 318 12.14 -13.01 10.70
CA LEU A 318 13.50 -13.40 10.30
C LEU A 318 14.41 -13.68 11.51
N GLN A 319 14.26 -12.91 12.59
CA GLN A 319 15.01 -13.14 13.84
C GLN A 319 14.57 -14.40 14.59
N ARG A 320 13.32 -14.85 14.46
CA ARG A 320 12.83 -16.10 15.08
C ARG A 320 13.25 -17.36 14.33
N GLY A 321 13.73 -17.25 13.10
CA GLY A 321 14.20 -18.37 12.27
C GLY A 321 15.70 -18.71 12.42
N LEU A 322 16.47 -17.90 13.15
CA LEU A 322 17.88 -18.20 13.43
C LEU A 322 17.99 -19.05 14.70
N PRO A 323 18.64 -20.23 14.65
CA PRO A 323 18.91 -21.00 15.86
C PRO A 323 19.77 -20.14 16.80
N ALA A 324 19.44 -20.15 18.08
CA ALA A 324 20.22 -19.47 19.11
C ALA A 324 21.65 -20.01 19.08
N VAL A 325 22.62 -19.20 18.68
CA VAL A 325 24.03 -19.53 18.83
C VAL A 325 24.36 -19.47 20.32
N VAL A 326 24.38 -20.63 20.96
CA VAL A 326 24.82 -20.75 22.35
C VAL A 326 26.33 -20.59 22.34
N PHE A 327 26.82 -19.42 22.75
CA PHE A 327 28.22 -19.27 23.10
C PHE A 327 28.51 -20.04 24.38
N ALA A 328 29.05 -21.24 24.23
CA ALA A 328 29.64 -21.97 25.34
C ALA A 328 30.93 -21.24 25.79
N GLY A 329 30.80 -20.43 26.84
CA GLY A 329 31.93 -19.79 27.48
C GLY A 329 32.83 -20.86 28.14
N ARG A 330 33.99 -21.10 27.57
CA ARG A 330 35.07 -21.85 28.27
C ARG A 330 35.58 -20.96 29.39
N SER A 331 35.32 -21.36 30.64
CA SER A 331 36.01 -20.85 31.81
C SER A 331 37.45 -21.32 31.80
N VAL A 332 38.38 -20.42 31.61
CA VAL A 332 39.81 -20.70 31.83
C VAL A 332 40.06 -20.63 33.34
N GLY A 333 40.28 -21.79 33.93
CA GLY A 333 40.69 -21.88 35.34
C GLY A 333 42.11 -21.33 35.52
N THR A 334 42.24 -20.29 36.33
CA THR A 334 43.52 -19.80 36.81
C THR A 334 43.96 -20.64 38.00
N SER A 335 44.91 -21.54 37.77
CA SER A 335 45.68 -22.19 38.84
C SER A 335 46.80 -21.26 39.28
N SER A 336 46.72 -20.79 40.51
CA SER A 336 47.86 -20.15 41.22
C SER A 336 48.80 -21.22 41.74
N PRO A 337 50.12 -21.06 41.60
CA PRO A 337 51.08 -21.85 42.39
C PRO A 337 51.28 -21.16 43.74
N ARG A 338 51.23 -21.99 44.81
CA ARG A 338 51.78 -21.63 46.11
C ARG A 338 53.28 -21.81 46.08
N LEU A 339 54.01 -20.83 46.51
CA LEU A 339 55.13 -20.91 47.49
C LEU A 339 55.30 -19.47 48.00
#